data_f1c15d35660df70297ad3c7f1ffe2ae9
#
_entry.id   f1c15d35660df70297ad3c7f1ffe2ae9
#
_cell.length_a   1.000
_cell.length_b   1.000
_cell.length_c   1.000
_cell.angle_alpha   90.00
_cell.angle_beta   90.00
_cell.angle_gamma   90.00
#
_symmetry.space_group_name_H-M   'P 1'
#
loop_
_entity.id
_entity.type
_entity.pdbx_description
1 polymer ?
#
loop_
_entity_poly.entity_id
_entity_poly.type
_entity_poly.pdbx_seq_one_letter_code
_entity_poly.pdbx_strand_id
1 'polypeptide(L)'
;MNKEKIEQKIEKLVAKGKKKGTLTTEEVSDKLATLSPEEIDEVMEKIQAEGIKIVDTIVASNDLELEKLMNQANIDDPVKMYLKDIGKVPLLSPEEEIELAKRMAEGDEEAKHRLSEANLRLVVSIAKRYVGRGLLFLDLIQEGNFGLMKAVEKFDYTKGFKFSTYSTWWIKQSITRAIADQARTIRIPVHMVETINKLTRVTRQLTQKLGREPSVEEIAKEMNITEEKVREIMKISQDTVSLDTPVGEEEDSNLGTFIQDENAISPQESAAQVMLKEQLLEVLNTLTPREQKVIMLRYGIEDGHSRTLEDVGKEFNVTRERIRQIEAKALKKLRQPSRSKKLKDFLD
;
A
#
# COMPACT_ATOMS: atom_id res chain seq x y z
N MET A 1 4.14 2.74 -21.50
CA MET A 1 4.08 4.18 -21.90
C MET A 1 4.80 4.32 -23.24
N ASN A 2 4.27 5.08 -24.24
CA ASN A 2 4.87 5.14 -25.58
C ASN A 2 6.28 5.76 -25.53
N LYS A 3 7.30 5.10 -26.09
CA LYS A 3 8.68 5.59 -26.23
C LYS A 3 8.73 7.03 -26.80
N GLU A 4 7.89 7.34 -27.75
CA GLU A 4 7.77 8.69 -28.36
C GLU A 4 7.44 9.81 -27.33
N LYS A 5 6.60 9.53 -26.32
CA LYS A 5 6.29 10.53 -25.27
C LYS A 5 7.45 10.75 -24.30
N ILE A 6 8.27 9.73 -24.11
CA ILE A 6 9.48 9.80 -23.28
C ILE A 6 10.53 10.63 -24.02
N GLU A 7 10.78 10.34 -25.29
CA GLU A 7 11.70 11.10 -26.13
C GLU A 7 11.33 12.58 -26.21
N GLN A 8 10.06 12.93 -26.40
CA GLN A 8 9.60 14.32 -26.36
C GLN A 8 9.81 15.02 -25.02
N LYS A 9 9.72 14.29 -23.90
CA LYS A 9 10.03 14.85 -22.57
C LYS A 9 11.53 15.09 -22.41
N ILE A 10 12.35 14.17 -22.90
CA ILE A 10 13.82 14.27 -22.89
C ILE A 10 14.27 15.46 -23.74
N GLU A 11 13.77 15.58 -24.97
CA GLU A 11 14.10 16.69 -25.86
C GLU A 11 13.74 18.06 -25.24
N LYS A 12 12.57 18.16 -24.60
CA LYS A 12 12.17 19.39 -23.90
C LYS A 12 13.08 19.71 -22.71
N LEU A 13 13.62 18.71 -22.04
CA LEU A 13 14.54 18.87 -20.91
C LEU A 13 15.91 19.32 -21.39
N VAL A 14 16.42 18.68 -22.45
CA VAL A 14 17.67 19.04 -23.11
C VAL A 14 17.58 20.44 -23.72
N ALA A 15 16.48 20.79 -24.40
CA ALA A 15 16.27 22.12 -24.95
C ALA A 15 16.21 23.21 -23.87
N LYS A 16 15.66 22.90 -22.68
CA LYS A 16 15.67 23.81 -21.53
C LYS A 16 17.09 23.96 -20.96
N GLY A 17 17.83 22.85 -20.87
CA GLY A 17 19.23 22.84 -20.44
C GLY A 17 20.13 23.64 -21.37
N LYS A 18 19.99 23.49 -22.68
CA LYS A 18 20.71 24.29 -23.70
C LYS A 18 20.46 25.77 -23.57
N LYS A 19 19.22 26.21 -23.25
CA LYS A 19 18.90 27.63 -23.06
C LYS A 19 19.46 28.23 -21.78
N LYS A 20 19.58 27.45 -20.71
CA LYS A 20 20.03 27.91 -19.39
C LYS A 20 21.51 27.62 -19.10
N GLY A 21 22.16 26.72 -19.87
CA GLY A 21 23.51 26.22 -19.65
C GLY A 21 23.64 25.29 -18.43
N THR A 22 22.66 25.28 -17.54
CA THR A 22 22.64 24.48 -16.31
C THR A 22 21.25 23.93 -16.06
N LEU A 23 21.16 22.71 -15.52
CA LEU A 23 19.92 22.09 -15.00
C LEU A 23 20.12 21.79 -13.52
N THR A 24 19.06 21.99 -12.72
CA THR A 24 19.12 21.57 -11.32
C THR A 24 18.78 20.08 -11.19
N THR A 25 19.37 19.40 -10.21
CA THR A 25 19.10 18.00 -9.89
C THR A 25 17.60 17.74 -9.67
N GLU A 26 16.86 18.72 -9.13
CA GLU A 26 15.40 18.65 -8.95
C GLU A 26 14.65 18.67 -10.28
N GLU A 27 14.99 19.57 -11.19
CA GLU A 27 14.34 19.68 -12.50
C GLU A 27 14.54 18.40 -13.35
N VAL A 28 15.69 17.76 -13.21
CA VAL A 28 15.99 16.47 -13.85
C VAL A 28 15.18 15.35 -13.18
N SER A 29 15.27 15.23 -11.88
CA SER A 29 14.61 14.19 -11.09
C SER A 29 13.08 14.18 -11.21
N ASP A 30 12.43 15.36 -11.20
CA ASP A 30 10.97 15.45 -11.29
C ASP A 30 10.41 14.98 -12.64
N LYS A 31 11.18 15.15 -13.72
CA LYS A 31 10.78 14.68 -15.05
C LYS A 31 11.13 13.22 -15.30
N LEU A 32 12.15 12.71 -14.60
CA LEU A 32 12.61 11.32 -14.69
C LEU A 32 11.85 10.37 -13.72
N ALA A 33 11.04 10.90 -12.82
CA ALA A 33 10.31 10.11 -11.80
C ALA A 33 9.43 8.96 -12.36
N THR A 34 9.11 8.99 -13.67
CA THR A 34 8.30 7.99 -14.35
C THR A 34 9.07 7.02 -15.24
N LEU A 35 10.40 7.12 -15.26
CA LEU A 35 11.26 6.32 -16.11
C LEU A 35 11.87 5.13 -15.38
N SER A 36 12.22 4.09 -16.15
CA SER A 36 12.98 2.95 -15.62
C SER A 36 14.44 3.34 -15.36
N PRO A 37 15.16 2.57 -14.51
CA PRO A 37 16.58 2.84 -14.25
C PRO A 37 17.46 2.90 -15.52
N GLU A 38 17.19 2.02 -16.49
CA GLU A 38 17.92 1.95 -17.76
C GLU A 38 17.66 3.19 -18.64
N GLU A 39 16.41 3.65 -18.70
CA GLU A 39 16.04 4.86 -19.43
C GLU A 39 16.67 6.13 -18.81
N ILE A 40 16.91 6.11 -17.51
CA ILE A 40 17.57 7.24 -16.81
C ILE A 40 19.02 7.31 -17.16
N ASP A 41 19.73 6.20 -17.21
CA ASP A 41 21.12 6.16 -17.62
C ASP A 41 21.27 6.71 -19.05
N GLU A 42 20.38 6.33 -19.99
CA GLU A 42 20.36 6.89 -21.35
C GLU A 42 20.11 8.41 -21.38
N VAL A 43 19.22 8.92 -20.50
CA VAL A 43 18.94 10.36 -20.42
C VAL A 43 20.12 11.13 -19.86
N MET A 44 20.74 10.59 -18.82
CA MET A 44 21.92 11.22 -18.20
C MET A 44 23.10 11.28 -19.18
N GLU A 45 23.32 10.21 -19.94
CA GLU A 45 24.34 10.21 -21.02
C GLU A 45 24.06 11.26 -22.11
N LYS A 46 22.78 11.40 -22.52
CA LYS A 46 22.38 12.45 -23.49
C LYS A 46 22.60 13.86 -22.96
N ILE A 47 22.28 14.12 -21.68
CA ILE A 47 22.49 15.43 -21.04
C ILE A 47 23.99 15.77 -21.00
N GLN A 48 24.83 14.79 -20.70
CA GLN A 48 26.29 14.95 -20.66
C GLN A 48 26.89 15.18 -22.06
N ALA A 49 26.46 14.39 -23.05
CA ALA A 49 26.93 14.55 -24.46
C ALA A 49 26.66 15.96 -25.01
N GLU A 50 25.60 16.62 -24.51
CA GLU A 50 25.23 17.99 -24.88
C GLU A 50 25.92 19.06 -24.00
N GLY A 51 26.84 18.67 -23.11
CA GLY A 51 27.65 19.60 -22.31
C GLY A 51 26.89 20.39 -21.24
N ILE A 52 25.69 19.96 -20.86
CA ILE A 52 24.83 20.64 -19.87
C ILE A 52 25.31 20.29 -18.46
N LYS A 53 25.73 21.30 -17.67
CA LYS A 53 26.11 21.07 -16.26
C LYS A 53 24.89 20.89 -15.36
N ILE A 54 24.90 19.81 -14.58
CA ILE A 54 23.89 19.58 -13.53
C ILE A 54 24.41 20.21 -12.25
N VAL A 55 23.64 21.16 -11.67
CA VAL A 55 23.99 21.87 -10.45
C VAL A 55 23.17 21.29 -9.30
N ASP A 56 23.87 20.78 -8.27
CA ASP A 56 23.26 20.29 -7.04
C ASP A 56 22.85 21.45 -6.13
N THR A 57 21.56 21.71 -6.07
CA THR A 57 20.99 22.69 -5.13
C THR A 57 20.86 22.15 -3.70
N ILE A 58 20.96 20.83 -3.54
CA ILE A 58 20.63 20.13 -2.27
C ILE A 58 21.82 20.12 -1.31
N VAL A 59 23.07 20.10 -1.81
CA VAL A 59 24.26 19.88 -0.98
C VAL A 59 24.62 21.11 -0.11
N ALA A 60 24.32 22.31 -0.57
CA ALA A 60 24.71 23.55 0.14
C ALA A 60 23.82 23.88 1.37
N SER A 61 22.65 23.27 1.51
CA SER A 61 21.68 23.58 2.60
C SER A 61 21.66 22.56 3.74
N ASN A 62 22.34 21.42 3.58
CA ASN A 62 22.15 20.25 4.44
C ASN A 62 22.55 20.47 5.92
N ASP A 63 23.62 21.21 6.21
CA ASP A 63 24.09 21.36 7.59
C ASP A 63 23.22 22.29 8.43
N LEU A 64 22.87 23.46 7.88
CA LEU A 64 21.95 24.39 8.52
C LEU A 64 20.53 23.84 8.67
N GLU A 65 20.09 23.00 7.75
CA GLU A 65 18.78 22.35 7.82
C GLU A 65 18.76 21.21 8.84
N LEU A 66 19.84 20.44 8.97
CA LEU A 66 19.98 19.40 9.98
C LEU A 66 19.97 19.99 11.38
N GLU A 67 20.72 21.09 11.63
CA GLU A 67 20.71 21.82 12.91
C GLU A 67 19.33 22.39 13.25
N LYS A 68 18.61 22.93 12.28
CA LYS A 68 17.23 23.40 12.45
C LYS A 68 16.29 22.26 12.82
N LEU A 69 16.44 21.08 12.23
CA LEU A 69 15.66 19.89 12.58
C LEU A 69 15.95 19.42 14.00
N MET A 70 17.22 19.39 14.40
CA MET A 70 17.61 19.00 15.75
C MET A 70 17.08 19.95 16.83
N ASN A 71 16.89 21.23 16.50
CA ASN A 71 16.41 22.28 17.42
C ASN A 71 14.88 22.43 17.43
N GLN A 72 14.12 21.75 16.54
CA GLN A 72 12.65 21.77 16.55
C GLN A 72 12.13 21.00 17.78
N ALA A 73 11.32 21.66 18.60
CA ALA A 73 10.86 21.16 19.90
C ALA A 73 9.98 19.90 19.87
N ASN A 74 9.41 19.55 18.69
CA ASN A 74 8.43 18.47 18.50
C ASN A 74 8.99 17.23 17.79
N ILE A 75 10.32 17.05 17.75
CA ILE A 75 10.91 15.85 17.14
C ILE A 75 11.05 14.79 18.24
N ASP A 76 10.56 13.57 17.96
CA ASP A 76 10.67 12.42 18.85
C ASP A 76 12.14 12.11 19.20
N ASP A 77 12.39 11.68 20.43
CA ASP A 77 13.74 11.35 20.90
C ASP A 77 14.51 10.36 19.99
N PRO A 78 13.88 9.29 19.41
CA PRO A 78 14.55 8.40 18.48
C PRO A 78 15.05 9.09 17.20
N VAL A 79 14.30 10.07 16.68
CA VAL A 79 14.71 10.85 15.50
C VAL A 79 15.95 11.70 15.82
N LYS A 80 15.95 12.38 16.97
CA LYS A 80 17.11 13.18 17.43
C LYS A 80 18.34 12.32 17.60
N MET A 81 18.21 11.14 18.19
CA MET A 81 19.30 10.20 18.37
C MET A 81 19.90 9.77 17.02
N TYR A 82 19.05 9.39 16.06
CA TYR A 82 19.48 9.01 14.70
C TYR A 82 20.21 10.17 14.01
N LEU A 83 19.65 11.39 14.04
CA LEU A 83 20.26 12.57 13.44
C LEU A 83 21.63 12.91 14.05
N LYS A 84 21.78 12.74 15.37
CA LYS A 84 23.06 12.92 16.07
C LYS A 84 24.09 11.88 15.62
N ASP A 85 23.68 10.64 15.42
CA ASP A 85 24.61 9.56 15.02
C ASP A 85 25.10 9.76 13.60
N ILE A 86 24.24 10.05 12.63
CA ILE A 86 24.64 10.33 11.25
C ILE A 86 25.48 11.62 11.14
N GLY A 87 25.29 12.58 12.05
CA GLY A 87 26.07 13.82 12.12
C GLY A 87 27.55 13.64 12.48
N LYS A 88 27.92 12.50 13.11
CA LYS A 88 29.31 12.19 13.48
C LYS A 88 30.16 11.80 12.28
N VAL A 89 29.55 11.34 11.19
CA VAL A 89 30.27 10.91 9.98
C VAL A 89 30.65 12.13 9.16
N PRO A 90 31.95 12.33 8.83
CA PRO A 90 32.39 13.45 8.02
C PRO A 90 31.88 13.32 6.58
N LEU A 91 31.65 14.48 5.94
CA LEU A 91 31.31 14.52 4.51
C LEU A 91 32.53 14.15 3.67
N LEU A 92 32.29 13.47 2.55
CA LEU A 92 33.34 13.12 1.60
C LEU A 92 33.65 14.27 0.65
N SER A 93 34.93 14.42 0.31
CA SER A 93 35.33 15.27 -0.80
C SER A 93 35.04 14.58 -2.17
N PRO A 94 34.93 15.34 -3.28
CA PRO A 94 34.71 14.74 -4.60
C PRO A 94 35.77 13.71 -5.00
N GLU A 95 37.00 13.91 -4.51
CA GLU A 95 38.14 13.02 -4.78
C GLU A 95 38.00 11.70 -4.01
N GLU A 96 37.60 11.79 -2.74
CA GLU A 96 37.29 10.60 -1.89
C GLU A 96 36.11 9.82 -2.43
N GLU A 97 35.04 10.47 -2.95
CA GLU A 97 33.90 9.79 -3.59
C GLU A 97 34.39 8.91 -4.77
N ILE A 98 35.26 9.42 -5.60
CA ILE A 98 35.82 8.71 -6.78
C ILE A 98 36.73 7.57 -6.32
N GLU A 99 37.53 7.77 -5.30
CA GLU A 99 38.43 6.75 -4.77
C GLU A 99 37.62 5.58 -4.14
N LEU A 100 36.63 5.90 -3.33
CA LEU A 100 35.73 4.88 -2.76
C LEU A 100 34.97 4.14 -3.85
N ALA A 101 34.48 4.83 -4.88
CA ALA A 101 33.79 4.21 -6.01
C ALA A 101 34.69 3.24 -6.80
N LYS A 102 35.98 3.55 -6.95
CA LYS A 102 36.98 2.64 -7.58
C LYS A 102 37.17 1.39 -6.73
N ARG A 103 37.36 1.53 -5.41
CA ARG A 103 37.52 0.42 -4.49
C ARG A 103 36.27 -0.48 -4.46
N MET A 104 35.06 0.12 -4.53
CA MET A 104 33.83 -0.62 -4.65
C MET A 104 33.74 -1.46 -5.94
N ALA A 105 34.22 -0.94 -7.07
CA ALA A 105 34.28 -1.70 -8.32
C ALA A 105 35.22 -2.91 -8.26
N GLU A 106 36.21 -2.88 -7.35
CA GLU A 106 37.12 -4.00 -7.02
C GLU A 106 36.52 -4.99 -6.00
N GLY A 107 35.30 -4.70 -5.48
CA GLY A 107 34.60 -5.58 -4.55
C GLY A 107 34.86 -5.26 -3.06
N ASP A 108 35.31 -4.06 -2.72
CA ASP A 108 35.56 -3.64 -1.34
C ASP A 108 34.24 -3.24 -0.63
N GLU A 109 33.76 -4.11 0.25
CA GLU A 109 32.54 -3.89 1.06
C GLU A 109 32.71 -2.74 2.08
N GLU A 110 33.93 -2.51 2.58
CA GLU A 110 34.19 -1.43 3.54
C GLU A 110 34.06 -0.05 2.86
N ALA A 111 34.52 0.06 1.61
CA ALA A 111 34.32 1.26 0.79
C ALA A 111 32.83 1.52 0.52
N LYS A 112 32.05 0.47 0.28
CA LYS A 112 30.59 0.53 0.10
C LYS A 112 29.89 1.05 1.35
N HIS A 113 30.24 0.54 2.53
CA HIS A 113 29.71 1.01 3.80
C HIS A 113 30.05 2.48 4.04
N ARG A 114 31.29 2.87 3.87
CA ARG A 114 31.74 4.25 4.08
C ARG A 114 31.06 5.26 3.14
N LEU A 115 30.89 4.91 1.87
CA LEU A 115 30.16 5.75 0.90
C LEU A 115 28.68 5.89 1.31
N SER A 116 28.05 4.80 1.79
CA SER A 116 26.67 4.82 2.24
C SER A 116 26.49 5.70 3.48
N GLU A 117 27.31 5.51 4.52
CA GLU A 117 27.26 6.25 5.78
C GLU A 117 27.42 7.76 5.58
N ALA A 118 28.40 8.18 4.77
CA ALA A 118 28.66 9.58 4.49
C ALA A 118 27.48 10.29 3.77
N ASN A 119 26.60 9.52 3.12
CA ASN A 119 25.45 10.04 2.37
C ASN A 119 24.10 9.88 3.08
N LEU A 120 24.05 9.38 4.32
CA LEU A 120 22.81 9.30 5.10
C LEU A 120 22.15 10.67 5.33
N ARG A 121 22.95 11.73 5.47
CA ARG A 121 22.46 13.10 5.61
C ARG A 121 21.71 13.59 4.38
N LEU A 122 22.11 13.15 3.17
CA LEU A 122 21.39 13.42 1.93
C LEU A 122 20.00 12.76 1.94
N VAL A 123 19.88 11.52 2.43
CA VAL A 123 18.59 10.83 2.55
C VAL A 123 17.64 11.62 3.44
N VAL A 124 18.10 12.10 4.61
CA VAL A 124 17.28 12.89 5.55
C VAL A 124 16.77 14.17 4.89
N SER A 125 17.63 14.90 4.15
CA SER A 125 17.24 16.13 3.46
C SER A 125 16.16 15.92 2.40
N ILE A 126 16.20 14.76 1.75
CA ILE A 126 15.18 14.36 0.75
C ILE A 126 13.90 13.91 1.44
N ALA A 127 13.99 13.02 2.45
CA ALA A 127 12.86 12.45 3.17
C ALA A 127 12.00 13.52 3.86
N LYS A 128 12.60 14.60 4.39
CA LYS A 128 11.90 15.73 4.98
C LYS A 128 10.80 16.32 4.11
N ARG A 129 10.98 16.34 2.80
CA ARG A 129 9.99 16.88 1.84
C ARG A 129 8.75 16.01 1.67
N TYR A 130 8.80 14.79 2.20
CA TYR A 130 7.71 13.81 2.11
C TYR A 130 6.97 13.59 3.44
N VAL A 131 7.36 14.32 4.50
CA VAL A 131 6.66 14.30 5.79
C VAL A 131 5.20 14.71 5.62
N GLY A 132 4.30 14.08 6.38
CA GLY A 132 2.86 14.35 6.33
C GLY A 132 2.11 13.66 5.17
N ARG A 133 2.73 12.68 4.50
CA ARG A 133 2.12 11.92 3.41
C ARG A 133 1.68 10.50 3.79
N GLY A 134 1.44 10.25 5.08
CA GLY A 134 0.91 8.98 5.58
C GLY A 134 1.94 8.00 6.12
N LEU A 135 3.25 8.31 6.07
CA LEU A 135 4.31 7.54 6.71
C LEU A 135 5.04 8.38 7.76
N LEU A 136 5.55 7.73 8.80
CA LEU A 136 6.39 8.37 9.82
C LEU A 136 7.73 8.80 9.23
N PHE A 137 8.33 9.84 9.80
CA PHE A 137 9.57 10.40 9.26
C PHE A 137 10.73 9.40 9.28
N LEU A 138 10.87 8.58 10.33
CA LEU A 138 11.88 7.52 10.38
C LEU A 138 11.66 6.45 9.31
N ASP A 139 10.42 6.08 9.03
CA ASP A 139 10.11 5.11 7.97
C ASP A 139 10.48 5.65 6.59
N LEU A 140 10.19 6.95 6.34
CA LEU A 140 10.61 7.62 5.11
C LEU A 140 12.13 7.65 4.95
N ILE A 141 12.88 7.84 6.05
CA ILE A 141 14.34 7.79 6.05
C ILE A 141 14.82 6.37 5.73
N GLN A 142 14.25 5.33 6.36
CA GLN A 142 14.67 3.95 6.12
C GLN A 142 14.38 3.51 4.69
N GLU A 143 13.21 3.83 4.16
CA GLU A 143 12.90 3.57 2.75
C GLU A 143 13.84 4.35 1.81
N GLY A 144 14.22 5.57 2.19
CA GLY A 144 15.26 6.34 1.49
C GLY A 144 16.63 5.69 1.55
N ASN A 145 17.01 5.11 2.69
CA ASN A 145 18.26 4.38 2.87
C ASN A 145 18.31 3.12 1.97
N PHE A 146 17.20 2.41 1.78
CA PHE A 146 17.12 1.33 0.78
C PHE A 146 17.37 1.84 -0.64
N GLY A 147 16.85 3.04 -0.96
CA GLY A 147 17.15 3.71 -2.22
C GLY A 147 18.63 4.06 -2.35
N LEU A 148 19.26 4.60 -1.30
CA LEU A 148 20.67 4.92 -1.25
C LEU A 148 21.55 3.67 -1.47
N MET A 149 21.27 2.56 -0.78
CA MET A 149 22.00 1.31 -0.95
C MET A 149 21.97 0.81 -2.40
N LYS A 150 20.80 0.87 -3.05
CA LYS A 150 20.68 0.53 -4.47
C LYS A 150 21.47 1.49 -5.38
N ALA A 151 21.51 2.77 -5.02
CA ALA A 151 22.32 3.73 -5.76
C ALA A 151 23.81 3.43 -5.63
N VAL A 152 24.28 3.08 -4.44
CA VAL A 152 25.68 2.69 -4.19
C VAL A 152 26.07 1.46 -5.02
N GLU A 153 25.19 0.43 -5.06
CA GLU A 153 25.45 -0.80 -5.84
C GLU A 153 25.55 -0.58 -7.35
N LYS A 154 24.83 0.42 -7.87
CA LYS A 154 24.74 0.68 -9.32
C LYS A 154 25.54 1.89 -9.77
N PHE A 155 26.26 2.54 -8.88
CA PHE A 155 26.99 3.75 -9.20
C PHE A 155 28.22 3.45 -10.05
N ASP A 156 28.32 4.16 -11.19
CA ASP A 156 29.44 4.08 -12.11
C ASP A 156 30.18 5.43 -12.17
N TYR A 157 31.36 5.47 -11.58
CA TYR A 157 32.21 6.67 -11.52
C TYR A 157 32.76 7.07 -12.89
N THR A 158 32.80 6.15 -13.88
CA THR A 158 33.34 6.44 -15.23
C THR A 158 32.43 7.40 -15.99
N LYS A 159 31.15 7.49 -15.62
CA LYS A 159 30.17 8.39 -16.24
C LYS A 159 30.33 9.87 -15.82
N GLY A 160 31.25 10.21 -14.93
CA GLY A 160 31.62 11.59 -14.60
C GLY A 160 30.59 12.42 -13.83
N PHE A 161 29.51 11.79 -13.35
CA PHE A 161 28.51 12.44 -12.47
C PHE A 161 28.89 12.32 -11.01
N LYS A 162 28.45 13.31 -10.21
CA LYS A 162 28.53 13.22 -8.75
C LYS A 162 27.59 12.13 -8.24
N PHE A 163 28.02 11.43 -7.22
CA PHE A 163 27.20 10.41 -6.56
C PHE A 163 25.86 10.98 -6.04
N SER A 164 25.88 12.19 -5.48
CA SER A 164 24.68 12.88 -4.97
C SER A 164 23.59 13.06 -6.04
N THR A 165 23.98 13.36 -7.28
CA THR A 165 23.04 13.52 -8.40
C THR A 165 22.35 12.20 -8.74
N TYR A 166 23.10 11.11 -8.81
CA TYR A 166 22.59 9.78 -9.13
C TYR A 166 21.76 9.21 -7.99
N SER A 167 22.25 9.27 -6.75
CA SER A 167 21.59 8.72 -5.57
C SER A 167 20.28 9.44 -5.24
N THR A 168 20.16 10.74 -5.48
CA THR A 168 18.92 11.52 -5.26
C THR A 168 17.74 10.91 -5.98
N TRP A 169 17.91 10.40 -7.19
CA TRP A 169 16.84 9.76 -7.92
C TRP A 169 16.40 8.43 -7.27
N TRP A 170 17.34 7.57 -6.90
CA TRP A 170 17.05 6.29 -6.25
C TRP A 170 16.36 6.48 -4.90
N ILE A 171 16.82 7.47 -4.12
CA ILE A 171 16.24 7.82 -2.83
C ILE A 171 14.79 8.29 -3.03
N LYS A 172 14.55 9.23 -3.95
CA LYS A 172 13.19 9.72 -4.25
C LYS A 172 12.28 8.60 -4.76
N GLN A 173 12.76 7.74 -5.64
CA GLN A 173 12.00 6.63 -6.19
C GLN A 173 11.59 5.65 -5.09
N SER A 174 12.50 5.29 -4.19
CA SER A 174 12.22 4.38 -3.08
C SER A 174 11.18 4.99 -2.14
N ILE A 175 11.36 6.23 -1.71
CA ILE A 175 10.42 6.94 -0.83
C ILE A 175 9.02 7.05 -1.48
N THR A 176 8.96 7.48 -2.74
CA THR A 176 7.67 7.66 -3.43
C THR A 176 6.94 6.33 -3.61
N ARG A 177 7.68 5.27 -3.91
CA ARG A 177 7.12 3.93 -4.02
C ARG A 177 6.62 3.41 -2.67
N ALA A 178 7.39 3.60 -1.59
CA ALA A 178 6.98 3.22 -0.24
C ALA A 178 5.70 3.96 0.19
N ILE A 179 5.59 5.26 -0.07
CA ILE A 179 4.36 6.02 0.19
C ILE A 179 3.18 5.43 -0.59
N ALA A 180 3.35 5.11 -1.88
CA ALA A 180 2.27 4.54 -2.68
C ALA A 180 1.84 3.16 -2.17
N ASP A 181 2.77 2.35 -1.66
CA ASP A 181 2.54 0.98 -1.24
C ASP A 181 2.03 0.85 0.20
N GLN A 182 2.39 1.77 1.12
CA GLN A 182 2.23 1.59 2.57
C GLN A 182 1.48 2.72 3.28
N ALA A 183 1.33 3.91 2.66
CA ALA A 183 0.78 5.08 3.36
C ALA A 183 -0.73 4.99 3.65
N ARG A 184 -1.47 4.11 2.96
CA ARG A 184 -2.92 3.98 3.12
C ARG A 184 -3.28 2.71 3.89
N THR A 185 -4.24 2.80 4.79
CA THR A 185 -4.80 1.65 5.53
C THR A 185 -5.32 0.57 4.57
N ILE A 186 -6.02 0.98 3.51
CA ILE A 186 -6.42 0.09 2.41
C ILE A 186 -5.45 0.33 1.26
N ARG A 187 -4.58 -0.65 0.99
CA ARG A 187 -3.56 -0.57 -0.07
C ARG A 187 -4.19 -0.38 -1.45
N ILE A 188 -3.68 0.59 -2.17
CA ILE A 188 -4.06 0.89 -3.57
C ILE A 188 -2.85 0.58 -4.48
N PRO A 189 -3.03 -0.06 -5.64
CA PRO A 189 -1.94 -0.31 -6.59
C PRO A 189 -1.26 0.99 -7.03
N VAL A 190 0.07 0.94 -7.23
CA VAL A 190 0.91 2.12 -7.55
C VAL A 190 0.39 2.91 -8.76
N HIS A 191 -0.02 2.22 -9.85
CA HIS A 191 -0.56 2.88 -11.03
C HIS A 191 -1.86 3.68 -10.78
N MET A 192 -2.66 3.24 -9.79
CA MET A 192 -3.86 3.97 -9.38
C MET A 192 -3.50 5.19 -8.53
N VAL A 193 -2.50 5.08 -7.65
CA VAL A 193 -1.96 6.23 -6.89
C VAL A 193 -1.42 7.29 -7.86
N GLU A 194 -0.69 6.89 -8.91
CA GLU A 194 -0.24 7.82 -9.96
C GLU A 194 -1.41 8.50 -10.66
N THR A 195 -2.49 7.75 -10.94
CA THR A 195 -3.69 8.29 -11.57
C THR A 195 -4.41 9.28 -10.66
N ILE A 196 -4.52 8.99 -9.36
CA ILE A 196 -5.08 9.89 -8.33
C ILE A 196 -4.23 11.17 -8.23
N ASN A 197 -2.91 11.05 -8.20
CA ASN A 197 -2.00 12.21 -8.17
C ASN A 197 -2.14 13.07 -9.44
N LYS A 198 -2.33 12.44 -10.61
CA LYS A 198 -2.60 13.16 -11.87
C LYS A 198 -3.93 13.88 -11.81
N LEU A 199 -4.99 13.22 -11.32
CA LEU A 199 -6.32 13.82 -11.12
C LEU A 199 -6.22 15.04 -10.21
N THR A 200 -5.59 14.93 -9.03
CA THR A 200 -5.42 16.04 -8.09
C THR A 200 -4.67 17.22 -8.73
N ARG A 201 -3.64 16.94 -9.52
CA ARG A 201 -2.87 17.98 -10.24
C ARG A 201 -3.73 18.69 -11.28
N VAL A 202 -4.48 17.94 -12.09
CA VAL A 202 -5.38 18.48 -13.12
C VAL A 202 -6.49 19.31 -12.48
N THR A 203 -7.11 18.82 -11.41
CA THR A 203 -8.13 19.56 -10.65
C THR A 203 -7.60 20.91 -10.17
N ARG A 204 -6.41 20.94 -9.54
CA ARG A 204 -5.78 22.19 -9.09
C ARG A 204 -5.50 23.16 -10.24
N GLN A 205 -5.02 22.66 -11.37
CA GLN A 205 -4.75 23.48 -12.55
C GLN A 205 -6.02 24.07 -13.15
N LEU A 206 -7.10 23.29 -13.21
CA LEU A 206 -8.40 23.75 -13.69
C LEU A 206 -9.03 24.75 -12.72
N THR A 207 -8.95 24.50 -11.40
CA THR A 207 -9.41 25.45 -10.38
C THR A 207 -8.70 26.80 -10.51
N GLN A 208 -7.38 26.79 -10.73
CA GLN A 208 -6.60 28.02 -10.94
C GLN A 208 -6.99 28.76 -12.23
N LYS A 209 -7.32 28.02 -13.31
CA LYS A 209 -7.74 28.61 -14.59
C LYS A 209 -9.17 29.14 -14.55
N LEU A 210 -10.08 28.44 -13.91
CA LEU A 210 -11.52 28.73 -13.92
C LEU A 210 -11.96 29.61 -12.76
N GLY A 211 -11.19 29.73 -11.69
CA GLY A 211 -11.56 30.44 -10.46
C GLY A 211 -12.65 29.75 -9.63
N ARG A 212 -13.05 28.51 -10.00
CA ARG A 212 -14.03 27.65 -9.33
C ARG A 212 -13.62 26.20 -9.37
N GLU A 213 -14.28 25.35 -8.60
CA GLU A 213 -14.11 23.90 -8.72
C GLU A 213 -14.53 23.39 -10.11
N PRO A 214 -13.69 22.58 -10.78
CA PRO A 214 -14.00 22.04 -12.09
C PRO A 214 -15.09 20.95 -12.00
N SER A 215 -15.94 20.85 -13.01
CA SER A 215 -16.91 19.76 -13.13
C SER A 215 -16.21 18.45 -13.54
N VAL A 216 -16.88 17.31 -13.27
CA VAL A 216 -16.38 15.99 -13.67
C VAL A 216 -16.11 15.90 -15.17
N GLU A 217 -16.94 16.55 -15.99
CA GLU A 217 -16.80 16.63 -17.44
C GLU A 217 -15.54 17.39 -17.88
N GLU A 218 -15.23 18.50 -17.20
CA GLU A 218 -14.03 19.29 -17.47
C GLU A 218 -12.76 18.53 -17.14
N ILE A 219 -12.77 17.81 -16.01
CA ILE A 219 -11.65 16.93 -15.60
C ILE A 219 -11.50 15.78 -16.59
N ALA A 220 -12.60 15.14 -17.00
CA ALA A 220 -12.59 14.02 -17.94
C ALA A 220 -11.97 14.41 -19.29
N LYS A 221 -12.32 15.61 -19.81
CA LYS A 221 -11.74 16.17 -21.04
C LYS A 221 -10.24 16.42 -20.92
N GLU A 222 -9.80 17.05 -19.83
CA GLU A 222 -8.37 17.37 -19.64
C GLU A 222 -7.52 16.10 -19.40
N MET A 223 -8.07 15.10 -18.71
CA MET A 223 -7.41 13.81 -18.49
C MET A 223 -7.51 12.84 -19.67
N ASN A 224 -8.41 13.10 -20.64
CA ASN A 224 -8.74 12.22 -21.77
C ASN A 224 -9.22 10.83 -21.32
N ILE A 225 -10.18 10.79 -20.39
CA ILE A 225 -10.83 9.58 -19.86
C ILE A 225 -12.35 9.82 -19.77
N THR A 226 -13.12 8.73 -19.57
CA THR A 226 -14.58 8.85 -19.42
C THR A 226 -14.96 9.44 -18.06
N GLU A 227 -16.12 10.09 -17.97
CA GLU A 227 -16.64 10.67 -16.72
C GLU A 227 -16.85 9.59 -15.64
N GLU A 228 -17.34 8.41 -16.03
CA GLU A 228 -17.54 7.29 -15.12
C GLU A 228 -16.22 6.91 -14.42
N LYS A 229 -15.12 6.88 -15.19
CA LYS A 229 -13.81 6.58 -14.67
C LYS A 229 -13.27 7.67 -13.75
N VAL A 230 -13.59 8.93 -13.99
CA VAL A 230 -13.26 10.04 -13.07
C VAL A 230 -13.98 9.86 -11.74
N ARG A 231 -15.29 9.55 -11.77
CA ARG A 231 -16.09 9.29 -10.55
C ARG A 231 -15.56 8.08 -9.76
N GLU A 232 -15.20 7.01 -10.44
CA GLU A 232 -14.58 5.84 -9.82
C GLU A 232 -13.24 6.20 -9.12
N ILE A 233 -12.36 6.94 -9.81
CA ILE A 233 -11.08 7.38 -9.24
C ILE A 233 -11.31 8.29 -8.03
N MET A 234 -12.27 9.21 -8.08
CA MET A 234 -12.64 10.08 -6.96
C MET A 234 -13.12 9.27 -5.75
N LYS A 235 -13.93 8.23 -5.98
CA LYS A 235 -14.42 7.34 -4.92
C LYS A 235 -13.27 6.56 -4.27
N ILE A 236 -12.33 6.04 -5.07
CA ILE A 236 -11.15 5.30 -4.57
C ILE A 236 -10.17 6.24 -3.83
N SER A 237 -10.14 7.52 -4.21
CA SER A 237 -9.24 8.51 -3.61
C SER A 237 -9.60 8.90 -2.18
N GLN A 238 -10.80 8.61 -1.72
CA GLN A 238 -11.25 8.93 -0.37
C GLN A 238 -10.40 8.21 0.68
N ASP A 239 -10.07 8.92 1.76
CA ASP A 239 -9.38 8.36 2.91
C ASP A 239 -10.38 7.73 3.89
N THR A 240 -9.91 6.74 4.64
CA THR A 240 -10.72 6.10 5.70
C THR A 240 -10.89 7.04 6.88
N VAL A 241 -12.07 7.00 7.50
CA VAL A 241 -12.39 7.75 8.73
C VAL A 241 -12.25 6.81 9.93
N SER A 242 -11.69 7.30 11.03
CA SER A 242 -11.58 6.53 12.27
C SER A 242 -12.96 6.30 12.90
N LEU A 243 -13.20 5.08 13.40
CA LEU A 243 -14.39 4.76 14.18
C LEU A 243 -14.43 5.48 15.54
N ASP A 244 -13.26 5.89 16.06
CA ASP A 244 -13.14 6.64 17.31
C ASP A 244 -13.37 8.15 17.12
N THR A 245 -13.68 8.59 15.90
CA THR A 245 -13.98 10.00 15.67
C THR A 245 -15.18 10.42 16.52
N PRO A 246 -15.03 11.44 17.39
CA PRO A 246 -16.13 11.92 18.22
C PRO A 246 -17.25 12.51 17.37
N VAL A 247 -18.49 12.24 17.75
CA VAL A 247 -19.70 12.72 17.06
C VAL A 247 -20.60 13.43 18.08
N GLY A 248 -20.99 14.66 17.78
CA GLY A 248 -21.80 15.50 18.67
C GLY A 248 -20.98 16.56 19.40
N GLU A 249 -21.69 17.44 20.14
CA GLU A 249 -21.07 18.57 20.86
C GLU A 249 -20.44 18.14 22.20
N GLU A 250 -20.88 17.04 22.80
CA GLU A 250 -20.46 16.59 24.14
C GLU A 250 -19.32 15.55 24.12
N GLU A 251 -18.78 15.19 22.94
CA GLU A 251 -17.69 14.21 22.73
C GLU A 251 -17.88 12.83 23.37
N ASP A 252 -19.06 12.53 23.94
CA ASP A 252 -19.37 11.27 24.65
C ASP A 252 -19.67 10.10 23.71
N SER A 253 -19.86 10.37 22.40
CA SER A 253 -20.23 9.37 21.38
C SER A 253 -19.21 9.32 20.26
N ASN A 254 -18.84 8.11 19.85
CA ASN A 254 -17.94 7.88 18.73
C ASN A 254 -18.70 7.39 17.49
N LEU A 255 -18.17 7.60 16.28
CA LEU A 255 -18.77 7.14 15.03
C LEU A 255 -19.08 5.63 15.05
N GLY A 256 -18.22 4.84 15.70
CA GLY A 256 -18.37 3.39 15.83
C GLY A 256 -19.64 2.95 16.57
N THR A 257 -20.16 3.76 17.49
CA THR A 257 -21.37 3.42 18.26
C THR A 257 -22.65 3.49 17.43
N PHE A 258 -22.62 4.20 16.28
CA PHE A 258 -23.75 4.32 15.37
C PHE A 258 -23.75 3.27 14.25
N ILE A 259 -22.71 2.47 14.15
CA ILE A 259 -22.63 1.43 13.11
C ILE A 259 -23.26 0.16 13.65
N GLN A 260 -24.34 -0.28 12.99
CA GLN A 260 -25.07 -1.50 13.34
C GLN A 260 -24.24 -2.74 12.95
N ASP A 261 -24.22 -3.75 13.83
CA ASP A 261 -23.71 -5.08 13.51
C ASP A 261 -24.74 -5.85 12.68
N GLU A 262 -24.50 -5.97 11.38
CA GLU A 262 -25.37 -6.70 10.45
C GLU A 262 -25.35 -8.23 10.68
N ASN A 263 -24.36 -8.76 11.40
CA ASN A 263 -24.25 -10.19 11.70
C ASN A 263 -24.93 -10.56 13.04
N ALA A 264 -25.34 -9.59 13.83
CA ALA A 264 -26.03 -9.83 15.08
C ALA A 264 -27.44 -10.39 14.79
N ILE A 265 -27.67 -11.64 15.21
CA ILE A 265 -28.97 -12.30 15.08
C ILE A 265 -29.97 -11.58 15.98
N SER A 266 -31.14 -11.21 15.43
CA SER A 266 -32.18 -10.58 16.23
C SER A 266 -32.66 -11.53 17.33
N PRO A 267 -33.12 -11.02 18.49
CA PRO A 267 -33.67 -11.87 19.55
C PRO A 267 -34.82 -12.77 19.07
N GLN A 268 -35.63 -12.26 18.13
CA GLN A 268 -36.73 -12.98 17.54
C GLN A 268 -36.27 -14.17 16.68
N GLU A 269 -35.25 -13.95 15.84
CA GLU A 269 -34.61 -15.01 15.02
C GLU A 269 -33.91 -16.05 15.91
N SER A 270 -33.22 -15.61 16.97
CA SER A 270 -32.57 -16.49 17.92
C SER A 270 -33.59 -17.40 18.61
N ALA A 271 -34.72 -16.83 19.06
CA ALA A 271 -35.81 -17.60 19.65
C ALA A 271 -36.39 -18.61 18.65
N ALA A 272 -36.62 -18.20 17.41
CA ALA A 272 -37.11 -19.08 16.34
C ALA A 272 -36.12 -20.24 16.05
N GLN A 273 -34.82 -19.98 16.04
CA GLN A 273 -33.80 -21.02 15.86
C GLN A 273 -33.79 -22.03 17.03
N VAL A 274 -33.93 -21.56 18.27
CA VAL A 274 -34.00 -22.45 19.44
C VAL A 274 -35.26 -23.34 19.35
N MET A 275 -36.42 -22.76 19.04
CA MET A 275 -37.67 -23.51 18.88
C MET A 275 -37.57 -24.52 17.72
N LEU A 276 -36.98 -24.15 16.59
CA LEU A 276 -36.70 -25.05 15.46
C LEU A 276 -35.82 -26.22 15.90
N LYS A 277 -34.75 -25.96 16.66
CA LYS A 277 -33.85 -26.99 17.15
C LYS A 277 -34.56 -27.96 18.09
N GLU A 278 -35.40 -27.48 19.00
CA GLU A 278 -36.20 -28.30 19.92
C GLU A 278 -37.20 -29.18 19.15
N GLN A 279 -37.94 -28.61 18.22
CA GLN A 279 -38.88 -29.33 17.35
C GLN A 279 -38.19 -30.38 16.50
N LEU A 280 -37.01 -30.05 15.96
CA LEU A 280 -36.20 -30.99 15.17
C LEU A 280 -35.74 -32.17 16.03
N LEU A 281 -35.29 -31.95 17.26
CA LEU A 281 -34.91 -33.01 18.18
C LEU A 281 -36.11 -33.89 18.55
N GLU A 282 -37.31 -33.32 18.77
CA GLU A 282 -38.52 -34.04 19.02
C GLU A 282 -38.89 -34.97 17.86
N VAL A 283 -38.80 -34.48 16.63
CA VAL A 283 -39.05 -35.28 15.42
C VAL A 283 -37.98 -36.38 15.24
N LEU A 284 -36.71 -36.09 15.50
CA LEU A 284 -35.63 -37.06 15.43
C LEU A 284 -35.77 -38.19 16.48
N ASN A 285 -36.32 -37.90 17.66
CA ASN A 285 -36.61 -38.89 18.69
C ASN A 285 -37.64 -39.93 18.25
N THR A 286 -38.40 -39.67 17.18
CA THR A 286 -39.36 -40.66 16.60
C THR A 286 -38.67 -41.68 15.69
N LEU A 287 -37.39 -41.53 15.39
CA LEU A 287 -36.57 -42.47 14.62
C LEU A 287 -35.98 -43.55 15.55
N THR A 288 -35.46 -44.63 14.96
CA THR A 288 -34.67 -45.58 15.73
C THR A 288 -33.37 -44.94 16.23
N PRO A 289 -32.84 -45.31 17.40
CA PRO A 289 -31.64 -44.69 17.98
C PRO A 289 -30.44 -44.66 17.02
N ARG A 290 -30.33 -45.66 16.14
CA ARG A 290 -29.29 -45.78 15.16
C ARG A 290 -29.49 -44.80 13.98
N GLU A 291 -30.73 -44.66 13.49
CA GLU A 291 -31.05 -43.67 12.43
C GLU A 291 -30.91 -42.24 12.93
N GLN A 292 -31.33 -41.97 14.17
CA GLN A 292 -31.23 -40.68 14.81
C GLN A 292 -29.76 -40.25 14.91
N LYS A 293 -28.88 -41.09 15.48
CA LYS A 293 -27.47 -40.78 15.70
C LYS A 293 -26.74 -40.57 14.37
N VAL A 294 -27.06 -41.36 13.32
CA VAL A 294 -26.50 -41.15 11.97
C VAL A 294 -26.87 -39.78 11.42
N ILE A 295 -28.14 -39.33 11.53
CA ILE A 295 -28.58 -38.02 11.07
C ILE A 295 -27.94 -36.91 11.90
N MET A 296 -27.89 -37.03 13.22
CA MET A 296 -27.28 -36.03 14.12
C MET A 296 -25.80 -35.79 13.77
N LEU A 297 -25.04 -36.85 13.60
CA LEU A 297 -23.60 -36.74 13.22
C LEU A 297 -23.40 -36.25 11.80
N ARG A 298 -24.22 -36.73 10.87
CA ARG A 298 -24.10 -36.37 9.46
C ARG A 298 -24.35 -34.87 9.24
N TYR A 299 -25.36 -34.29 9.88
CA TYR A 299 -25.74 -32.90 9.73
C TYR A 299 -25.19 -31.98 10.83
N GLY A 300 -24.49 -32.53 11.83
CA GLY A 300 -23.88 -31.74 12.90
C GLY A 300 -24.94 -31.04 13.80
N ILE A 301 -26.09 -31.67 14.07
CA ILE A 301 -27.19 -31.03 14.78
C ILE A 301 -26.82 -30.78 16.26
N GLU A 302 -25.94 -31.60 16.83
CA GLU A 302 -25.53 -31.50 18.23
C GLU A 302 -24.29 -30.62 18.41
N ASP A 303 -23.25 -30.85 17.59
CA ASP A 303 -21.90 -30.26 17.71
C ASP A 303 -21.62 -29.16 16.68
N GLY A 304 -22.56 -28.89 15.77
CA GLY A 304 -22.39 -27.90 14.69
C GLY A 304 -21.46 -28.33 13.54
N HIS A 305 -20.87 -29.53 13.63
CA HIS A 305 -19.92 -30.03 12.63
C HIS A 305 -20.49 -31.16 11.77
N SER A 306 -20.80 -30.89 10.50
CA SER A 306 -21.28 -31.91 9.56
C SER A 306 -20.13 -32.88 9.22
N ARG A 307 -20.41 -34.19 9.31
CA ARG A 307 -19.43 -35.26 9.03
C ARG A 307 -19.70 -35.92 7.68
N THR A 308 -18.64 -36.46 7.06
CA THR A 308 -18.81 -37.22 5.82
C THR A 308 -19.41 -38.61 6.08
N LEU A 309 -20.01 -39.23 5.04
CA LEU A 309 -20.55 -40.59 5.15
C LEU A 309 -19.47 -41.62 5.55
N GLU A 310 -18.22 -41.35 5.23
CA GLU A 310 -17.08 -42.19 5.56
C GLU A 310 -16.69 -42.06 7.02
N ASP A 311 -16.67 -40.84 7.56
CA ASP A 311 -16.37 -40.59 8.99
C ASP A 311 -17.45 -41.18 9.89
N VAL A 312 -18.72 -40.99 9.53
CA VAL A 312 -19.84 -41.65 10.25
C VAL A 312 -19.74 -43.17 10.13
N GLY A 313 -19.30 -43.68 8.96
CA GLY A 313 -19.06 -45.10 8.74
C GLY A 313 -18.00 -45.68 9.67
N LYS A 314 -16.92 -44.96 9.89
CA LYS A 314 -15.83 -45.35 10.83
C LYS A 314 -16.33 -45.39 12.25
N GLU A 315 -17.15 -44.43 12.70
CA GLU A 315 -17.69 -44.37 14.04
C GLU A 315 -18.64 -45.55 14.37
N PHE A 316 -19.42 -45.98 13.36
CA PHE A 316 -20.35 -47.10 13.52
C PHE A 316 -19.78 -48.46 13.07
N ASN A 317 -18.50 -48.52 12.66
CA ASN A 317 -17.86 -49.71 12.11
C ASN A 317 -18.64 -50.35 10.93
N VAL A 318 -19.15 -49.54 10.01
CA VAL A 318 -19.88 -49.98 8.83
C VAL A 318 -19.41 -49.28 7.58
N THR A 319 -19.72 -49.85 6.41
CA THR A 319 -19.33 -49.26 5.12
C THR A 319 -20.09 -47.97 4.85
N ARG A 320 -19.45 -47.05 4.07
CA ARG A 320 -20.04 -45.81 3.56
C ARG A 320 -21.40 -46.02 2.94
N GLU A 321 -21.57 -47.09 2.14
CA GLU A 321 -22.84 -47.39 1.48
C GLU A 321 -23.96 -47.79 2.46
N ARG A 322 -23.58 -48.46 3.55
CA ARG A 322 -24.52 -48.79 4.61
C ARG A 322 -25.05 -47.56 5.34
N ILE A 323 -24.18 -46.59 5.62
CA ILE A 323 -24.60 -45.29 6.20
C ILE A 323 -25.51 -44.55 5.23
N ARG A 324 -25.21 -44.52 3.92
CA ARG A 324 -26.07 -43.91 2.90
C ARG A 324 -27.47 -44.51 2.87
N GLN A 325 -27.55 -45.84 2.99
CA GLN A 325 -28.85 -46.54 3.07
C GLN A 325 -29.64 -46.18 4.34
N ILE A 326 -28.95 -46.09 5.49
CA ILE A 326 -29.59 -45.69 6.77
C ILE A 326 -30.08 -44.24 6.68
N GLU A 327 -29.24 -43.31 6.16
CA GLU A 327 -29.60 -41.91 5.94
C GLU A 327 -30.84 -41.79 5.02
N ALA A 328 -30.81 -42.43 3.85
CA ALA A 328 -31.94 -42.41 2.93
C ALA A 328 -33.26 -42.95 3.54
N LYS A 329 -33.16 -44.00 4.33
CA LYS A 329 -34.32 -44.58 5.04
C LYS A 329 -34.82 -43.63 6.13
N ALA A 330 -33.93 -42.99 6.89
CA ALA A 330 -34.28 -42.03 7.92
C ALA A 330 -34.96 -40.79 7.31
N LEU A 331 -34.38 -40.21 6.26
CA LEU A 331 -34.94 -39.08 5.52
C LEU A 331 -36.31 -39.39 4.92
N LYS A 332 -36.49 -40.62 4.37
CA LYS A 332 -37.82 -41.07 3.88
C LYS A 332 -38.86 -41.13 5.00
N LYS A 333 -38.45 -41.57 6.20
CA LYS A 333 -39.36 -41.58 7.38
C LYS A 333 -39.69 -40.17 7.85
N LEU A 334 -38.74 -39.24 7.81
CA LEU A 334 -38.94 -37.83 8.20
C LEU A 334 -39.86 -37.08 7.22
N ARG A 335 -39.86 -37.44 5.94
CA ARG A 335 -40.75 -36.88 4.90
C ARG A 335 -42.22 -37.26 5.09
N GLN A 336 -42.54 -38.19 5.97
CA GLN A 336 -43.96 -38.57 6.21
C GLN A 336 -44.75 -37.36 6.70
N PRO A 337 -46.01 -37.12 6.24
CA PRO A 337 -46.82 -35.95 6.58
C PRO A 337 -47.02 -35.73 8.08
N SER A 338 -47.08 -36.80 8.87
CA SER A 338 -47.23 -36.76 10.32
C SER A 338 -46.03 -36.14 11.06
N ARG A 339 -44.81 -36.15 10.41
CA ARG A 339 -43.58 -35.63 10.97
C ARG A 339 -43.19 -34.30 10.29
N SER A 340 -43.32 -34.22 8.96
CA SER A 340 -42.97 -33.02 8.21
C SER A 340 -43.86 -31.83 8.54
N LYS A 341 -45.13 -32.07 8.92
CA LYS A 341 -46.07 -30.99 9.29
C LYS A 341 -45.55 -30.13 10.45
N LYS A 342 -44.89 -30.77 11.45
CA LYS A 342 -44.32 -30.05 12.61
C LYS A 342 -43.18 -29.11 12.26
N LEU A 343 -42.48 -29.38 11.14
CA LEU A 343 -41.31 -28.56 10.69
C LEU A 343 -41.70 -27.56 9.61
N LYS A 344 -42.93 -27.66 9.05
CA LYS A 344 -43.35 -26.83 7.93
C LYS A 344 -43.50 -25.37 8.31
N ASP A 345 -43.92 -25.09 9.55
CA ASP A 345 -44.13 -23.73 10.06
C ASP A 345 -42.81 -22.92 10.20
N PHE A 346 -41.66 -23.57 10.03
CA PHE A 346 -40.31 -22.92 10.07
C PHE A 346 -39.66 -22.82 8.68
N LEU A 347 -40.38 -23.22 7.61
CA LEU A 347 -39.84 -23.20 6.23
C LEU A 347 -40.35 -21.99 5.41
N ASP A 348 -41.32 -21.27 5.97
CA ASP A 348 -41.85 -20.01 5.47
C ASP A 348 -41.18 -18.88 6.24
#